data_23bc92a0a70610f320a5d18edbe0a0a0
#
_entry.id   23bc92a0a70610f320a5d18edbe0a0a0
#
_cell.length_a   1.000
_cell.length_b   1.000
_cell.length_c   1.000
_cell.angle_alpha   90.00
_cell.angle_beta   90.00
_cell.angle_gamma   90.00
#
_symmetry.space_group_name_H-M   'P 1'
#
loop_
_entity.id
_entity.type
_entity.pdbx_description
1 polymer ?
#
loop_
_entity_poly.entity_id
_entity_poly.type
_entity_poly.pdbx_seq_one_letter_code
_entity_poly.pdbx_strand_id
1 'polypeptide(L)'
;VQVGTTLEGVEETLRRFLLVLVVMAPIALVVSLVGGWFLAGRALRPVDSITIAAQRIAAGDLTQRLTSERSTDEIGRLTDTFNNMIARLETSFAQIRQFSSDASHELRTPLTVMKGESELVLRRPRPVEDYIAVLESNLEEIDRMSRIVEELLFLSRADLGQVKTECEPVRLEALVEDIQRQACLLGQERGVDVIMGTIQPATVRGDELRLRELILNIVDNAVKYSYPQGTVDIDLLVEGPTARLSVRDHGIGIPQDAHKQIFDRFFRTDDARSHTKKGTGLGLAICAWIAEAHHGH
;
A
#
# COMPACT_ATOMS: atom_id res chain seq x y z
N VAL A 1 -48.91 -64.55 -61.15
CA VAL A 1 -47.48 -64.30 -61.39
C VAL A 1 -46.81 -64.07 -60.06
N GLN A 2 -46.09 -65.11 -59.54
CA GLN A 2 -45.27 -64.98 -58.39
C GLN A 2 -43.87 -64.50 -58.85
N VAL A 3 -43.47 -63.31 -58.46
CA VAL A 3 -42.11 -62.82 -58.64
C VAL A 3 -41.32 -63.24 -57.45
N GLY A 4 -40.61 -64.33 -57.54
CA GLY A 4 -39.64 -64.76 -56.54
C GLY A 4 -38.32 -64.06 -56.82
N THR A 5 -37.98 -63.07 -56.03
CA THR A 5 -36.61 -62.57 -55.95
C THR A 5 -35.80 -63.42 -54.96
N THR A 6 -34.63 -63.90 -55.39
CA THR A 6 -33.74 -64.71 -54.58
C THR A 6 -33.22 -63.95 -53.41
N LEU A 7 -33.49 -64.45 -52.14
CA LEU A 7 -33.02 -63.89 -50.87
C LEU A 7 -31.51 -63.98 -50.74
N GLU A 8 -30.77 -64.78 -51.49
CA GLU A 8 -29.32 -64.99 -51.45
C GLU A 8 -28.52 -63.71 -51.63
N GLY A 9 -28.95 -62.78 -52.50
CA GLY A 9 -28.24 -61.52 -52.70
C GLY A 9 -28.38 -60.53 -51.54
N VAL A 10 -29.50 -60.64 -50.82
CA VAL A 10 -29.71 -59.83 -49.60
C VAL A 10 -28.89 -60.31 -48.40
N GLU A 11 -28.80 -61.63 -48.22
CA GLU A 11 -27.99 -62.25 -47.18
C GLU A 11 -26.47 -62.02 -47.37
N GLU A 12 -25.98 -62.08 -48.59
CA GLU A 12 -24.59 -61.78 -48.89
C GLU A 12 -24.25 -60.32 -48.66
N THR A 13 -25.13 -59.41 -49.02
CA THR A 13 -24.97 -57.96 -48.78
C THR A 13 -25.02 -57.64 -47.29
N LEU A 14 -25.94 -58.27 -46.54
CA LEU A 14 -26.05 -58.14 -45.10
C LEU A 14 -24.79 -58.66 -44.38
N ARG A 15 -24.27 -59.83 -44.85
CA ARG A 15 -23.05 -60.42 -44.29
C ARG A 15 -21.82 -59.55 -44.53
N ARG A 16 -21.67 -58.98 -45.73
CA ARG A 16 -20.60 -57.99 -46.02
C ARG A 16 -20.73 -56.74 -45.17
N PHE A 17 -21.93 -56.22 -45.00
CA PHE A 17 -22.18 -55.06 -44.15
C PHE A 17 -21.86 -55.33 -42.67
N LEU A 18 -22.30 -56.46 -42.13
CA LEU A 18 -21.95 -56.89 -40.76
C LEU A 18 -20.46 -57.05 -40.59
N LEU A 19 -19.74 -57.65 -41.57
CA LEU A 19 -18.29 -57.83 -41.51
C LEU A 19 -17.54 -56.51 -41.50
N VAL A 20 -17.97 -55.51 -42.31
CA VAL A 20 -17.44 -54.16 -42.33
C VAL A 20 -17.71 -53.48 -40.96
N LEU A 21 -18.90 -53.64 -40.42
CA LEU A 21 -19.30 -53.00 -39.15
C LEU A 21 -18.52 -53.60 -37.96
N VAL A 22 -18.33 -54.94 -37.92
CA VAL A 22 -17.55 -55.64 -36.91
C VAL A 22 -16.06 -55.26 -36.89
N VAL A 23 -15.51 -54.95 -38.09
CA VAL A 23 -14.11 -54.54 -38.22
C VAL A 23 -13.95 -53.03 -37.91
N MET A 24 -14.85 -52.23 -38.48
CA MET A 24 -14.73 -50.77 -38.40
C MET A 24 -15.14 -50.19 -37.03
N ALA A 25 -16.11 -50.81 -36.32
CA ALA A 25 -16.56 -50.32 -35.03
C ALA A 25 -15.47 -50.35 -33.94
N PRO A 26 -14.67 -51.45 -33.75
CA PRO A 26 -13.58 -51.43 -32.78
C PRO A 26 -12.44 -50.50 -33.19
N ILE A 27 -12.15 -50.33 -34.48
CA ILE A 27 -11.15 -49.36 -34.94
C ILE A 27 -11.57 -47.92 -34.59
N ALA A 28 -12.80 -47.58 -34.89
CA ALA A 28 -13.36 -46.27 -34.56
C ALA A 28 -13.37 -46.01 -33.04
N LEU A 29 -13.69 -47.07 -32.25
CA LEU A 29 -13.65 -46.99 -30.79
C LEU A 29 -12.24 -46.72 -30.28
N VAL A 30 -11.23 -47.44 -30.78
CA VAL A 30 -9.82 -47.25 -30.35
C VAL A 30 -9.32 -45.86 -30.77
N VAL A 31 -9.63 -45.41 -31.98
CA VAL A 31 -9.26 -44.05 -32.44
C VAL A 31 -9.90 -42.97 -31.57
N SER A 32 -11.19 -43.13 -31.23
CA SER A 32 -11.89 -42.21 -30.34
C SER A 32 -11.34 -42.17 -28.94
N LEU A 33 -11.00 -43.33 -28.37
CA LEU A 33 -10.38 -43.44 -27.02
C LEU A 33 -8.99 -42.79 -26.98
N VAL A 34 -8.14 -43.10 -27.96
CA VAL A 34 -6.77 -42.57 -28.05
C VAL A 34 -6.83 -41.05 -28.32
N GLY A 35 -7.68 -40.62 -29.25
CA GLY A 35 -7.89 -39.22 -29.54
C GLY A 35 -8.45 -38.42 -28.34
N GLY A 36 -9.46 -38.99 -27.67
CA GLY A 36 -10.03 -38.40 -26.44
C GLY A 36 -9.01 -38.29 -25.32
N TRP A 37 -8.22 -39.33 -25.08
CA TRP A 37 -7.14 -39.34 -24.05
C TRP A 37 -6.06 -38.28 -24.36
N PHE A 38 -5.63 -38.20 -25.61
CA PHE A 38 -4.65 -37.21 -26.08
C PHE A 38 -5.17 -35.76 -25.92
N LEU A 39 -6.40 -35.49 -26.35
CA LEU A 39 -7.06 -34.18 -26.25
C LEU A 39 -7.26 -33.79 -24.77
N ALA A 40 -7.77 -34.71 -23.94
CA ALA A 40 -7.97 -34.46 -22.54
C ALA A 40 -6.65 -34.17 -21.80
N GLY A 41 -5.60 -34.94 -22.08
CA GLY A 41 -4.27 -34.69 -21.51
C GLY A 41 -3.70 -33.32 -21.92
N ARG A 42 -3.91 -32.91 -23.17
CA ARG A 42 -3.47 -31.57 -23.64
C ARG A 42 -4.28 -30.44 -23.02
N ALA A 43 -5.59 -30.62 -22.88
CA ALA A 43 -6.48 -29.60 -22.28
C ALA A 43 -6.30 -29.41 -20.78
N LEU A 44 -5.88 -30.49 -20.04
CA LEU A 44 -5.72 -30.44 -18.60
C LEU A 44 -4.30 -30.07 -18.12
N ARG A 45 -3.29 -30.13 -18.99
CA ARG A 45 -1.91 -29.74 -18.62
C ARG A 45 -1.78 -28.34 -17.99
N PRO A 46 -2.46 -27.30 -18.48
CA PRO A 46 -2.39 -25.96 -17.85
C PRO A 46 -2.90 -25.95 -16.41
N VAL A 47 -3.89 -26.78 -16.08
CA VAL A 47 -4.46 -26.88 -14.73
C VAL A 47 -3.41 -27.47 -13.75
N ASP A 48 -2.64 -28.46 -14.18
CA ASP A 48 -1.54 -29.00 -13.38
C ASP A 48 -0.45 -27.94 -13.12
N SER A 49 -0.11 -27.12 -14.12
CA SER A 49 0.87 -26.05 -13.96
C SER A 49 0.39 -24.99 -12.96
N ILE A 50 -0.90 -24.63 -12.97
CA ILE A 50 -1.51 -23.73 -11.98
C ILE A 50 -1.42 -24.33 -10.57
N THR A 51 -1.72 -25.63 -10.44
CA THR A 51 -1.67 -26.33 -9.15
C THR A 51 -0.26 -26.33 -8.57
N ILE A 52 0.75 -26.63 -9.40
CA ILE A 52 2.17 -26.64 -8.99
C ILE A 52 2.62 -25.21 -8.59
N ALA A 53 2.23 -24.19 -9.37
CA ALA A 53 2.54 -22.82 -9.05
C ALA A 53 1.89 -22.39 -7.73
N ALA A 54 0.61 -22.74 -7.50
CA ALA A 54 -0.09 -22.46 -6.25
C ALA A 54 0.61 -23.11 -5.03
N GLN A 55 1.11 -24.34 -5.18
CA GLN A 55 1.87 -25.02 -4.12
C GLN A 55 3.20 -24.32 -3.82
N ARG A 56 3.91 -23.84 -4.84
CA ARG A 56 5.17 -23.09 -4.66
C ARG A 56 4.94 -21.73 -4.01
N ILE A 57 3.85 -21.04 -4.38
CA ILE A 57 3.44 -19.80 -3.75
C ILE A 57 3.11 -20.01 -2.28
N ALA A 58 2.38 -21.09 -1.96
CA ALA A 58 2.09 -21.46 -0.58
C ALA A 58 3.37 -21.75 0.23
N ALA A 59 4.45 -22.19 -0.42
CA ALA A 59 5.77 -22.36 0.17
C ALA A 59 6.59 -21.06 0.27
N GLY A 60 6.03 -19.91 -0.18
CA GLY A 60 6.64 -18.59 -0.06
C GLY A 60 7.37 -18.08 -1.31
N ASP A 61 7.38 -18.83 -2.42
CA ASP A 61 7.98 -18.37 -3.68
C ASP A 61 6.94 -17.63 -4.54
N LEU A 62 6.91 -16.30 -4.40
CA LEU A 62 6.02 -15.41 -5.14
C LEU A 62 6.60 -14.96 -6.50
N THR A 63 7.80 -15.40 -6.87
CA THR A 63 8.44 -14.99 -8.13
C THR A 63 7.94 -15.77 -9.34
N GLN A 64 7.26 -16.89 -9.09
CA GLN A 64 6.75 -17.77 -10.13
C GLN A 64 5.67 -17.06 -10.95
N ARG A 65 5.73 -17.25 -12.26
CA ARG A 65 4.67 -16.81 -13.19
C ARG A 65 4.26 -17.98 -14.07
N LEU A 66 2.98 -18.08 -14.30
CA LEU A 66 2.46 -19.03 -15.29
C LEU A 66 2.71 -18.47 -16.69
N THR A 67 3.33 -19.27 -17.53
CA THR A 67 3.49 -18.94 -18.94
C THR A 67 2.14 -19.19 -19.63
N SER A 68 1.48 -18.12 -20.06
CA SER A 68 0.36 -18.21 -20.97
C SER A 68 0.93 -18.47 -22.38
N GLU A 69 0.98 -19.74 -22.82
CA GLU A 69 1.00 -19.96 -24.26
C GLU A 69 -0.30 -19.34 -24.77
N ARG A 70 -0.22 -18.25 -25.49
CA ARG A 70 -1.25 -17.36 -26.10
C ARG A 70 -2.62 -18.03 -26.35
N SER A 71 -3.21 -18.64 -25.37
CA SER A 71 -4.55 -19.18 -25.40
C SER A 71 -5.52 -18.05 -25.09
N THR A 72 -6.32 -17.68 -26.07
CA THR A 72 -7.41 -16.71 -25.91
C THR A 72 -8.67 -17.34 -25.31
N ASP A 73 -8.54 -18.55 -24.77
CA ASP A 73 -9.61 -19.32 -24.15
C ASP A 73 -9.75 -19.03 -22.64
N GLU A 74 -10.63 -19.75 -21.99
CA GLU A 74 -10.92 -19.63 -20.55
C GLU A 74 -9.68 -19.87 -19.68
N ILE A 75 -8.77 -20.72 -20.12
CA ILE A 75 -7.52 -21.05 -19.42
C ILE A 75 -6.54 -19.89 -19.51
N GLY A 76 -6.46 -19.20 -20.66
CA GLY A 76 -5.66 -17.99 -20.80
C GLY A 76 -6.12 -16.89 -19.85
N ARG A 77 -7.43 -16.64 -19.77
CA ARG A 77 -8.01 -15.67 -18.81
C ARG A 77 -7.73 -16.03 -17.35
N LEU A 78 -7.83 -17.33 -17.02
CA LEU A 78 -7.51 -17.81 -15.67
C LEU A 78 -6.03 -17.58 -15.34
N THR A 79 -5.13 -17.86 -16.28
CA THR A 79 -3.69 -17.65 -16.14
C THR A 79 -3.36 -16.17 -15.88
N ASP A 80 -3.96 -15.26 -16.65
CA ASP A 80 -3.77 -13.82 -16.49
C ASP A 80 -4.30 -13.33 -15.13
N THR A 81 -5.48 -13.78 -14.73
CA THR A 81 -6.07 -13.45 -13.44
C THR A 81 -5.19 -13.94 -12.29
N PHE A 82 -4.67 -15.15 -12.40
CA PHE A 82 -3.77 -15.74 -11.42
C PHE A 82 -2.44 -14.97 -11.33
N ASN A 83 -1.82 -14.65 -12.47
CA ASN A 83 -0.60 -13.85 -12.50
C ASN A 83 -0.80 -12.44 -11.90
N ASN A 84 -1.93 -11.81 -12.17
CA ASN A 84 -2.29 -10.51 -11.57
C ASN A 84 -2.46 -10.62 -10.05
N MET A 85 -3.08 -11.70 -9.57
CA MET A 85 -3.20 -11.96 -8.13
C MET A 85 -1.82 -12.16 -7.47
N ILE A 86 -0.93 -12.94 -8.09
CA ILE A 86 0.43 -13.14 -7.60
C ILE A 86 1.20 -11.81 -7.56
N ALA A 87 1.12 -11.00 -8.61
CA ALA A 87 1.79 -9.71 -8.65
C ALA A 87 1.33 -8.78 -7.50
N ARG A 88 0.02 -8.78 -7.19
CA ARG A 88 -0.51 -8.04 -6.05
C ARG A 88 0.00 -8.58 -4.71
N LEU A 89 0.03 -9.90 -4.55
CA LEU A 89 0.57 -10.55 -3.34
C LEU A 89 2.05 -10.23 -3.16
N GLU A 90 2.86 -10.34 -4.21
CA GLU A 90 4.29 -10.02 -4.19
C GLU A 90 4.53 -8.57 -3.75
N THR A 91 3.78 -7.63 -4.33
CA THR A 91 3.83 -6.20 -3.96
C THR A 91 3.46 -6.01 -2.49
N SER A 92 2.37 -6.63 -2.03
CA SER A 92 1.92 -6.52 -0.63
C SER A 92 2.96 -7.11 0.34
N PHE A 93 3.54 -8.27 0.03
CA PHE A 93 4.60 -8.85 0.86
C PHE A 93 5.88 -8.02 0.86
N ALA A 94 6.26 -7.42 -0.27
CA ALA A 94 7.40 -6.52 -0.33
C ALA A 94 7.16 -5.27 0.54
N GLN A 95 5.97 -4.69 0.49
CA GLN A 95 5.56 -3.56 1.34
C GLN A 95 5.60 -3.92 2.84
N ILE A 96 5.08 -5.10 3.23
CA ILE A 96 5.11 -5.57 4.62
C ILE A 96 6.55 -5.77 5.10
N ARG A 97 7.43 -6.37 4.29
CA ARG A 97 8.84 -6.54 4.65
C ARG A 97 9.55 -5.21 4.81
N GLN A 98 9.35 -4.28 3.87
CA GLN A 98 9.93 -2.94 3.94
C GLN A 98 9.43 -2.22 5.21
N PHE A 99 8.13 -2.20 5.44
CA PHE A 99 7.52 -1.63 6.65
C PHE A 99 8.12 -2.19 7.94
N SER A 100 8.26 -3.52 8.06
CA SER A 100 8.84 -4.17 9.24
C SER A 100 10.32 -3.81 9.43
N SER A 101 11.07 -3.73 8.32
CA SER A 101 12.48 -3.31 8.34
C SER A 101 12.62 -1.86 8.81
N ASP A 102 11.85 -0.95 8.22
CA ASP A 102 11.92 0.47 8.50
C ASP A 102 11.47 0.78 9.93
N ALA A 103 10.36 0.16 10.39
CA ALA A 103 9.92 0.25 11.78
C ALA A 103 11.01 -0.21 12.76
N SER A 104 11.69 -1.33 12.45
CA SER A 104 12.77 -1.85 13.28
C SER A 104 13.97 -0.89 13.33
N HIS A 105 14.29 -0.24 12.22
CA HIS A 105 15.37 0.74 12.15
C HIS A 105 15.02 2.02 12.93
N GLU A 106 13.81 2.56 12.74
CA GLU A 106 13.37 3.79 13.41
C GLU A 106 13.19 3.62 14.92
N LEU A 107 12.85 2.42 15.39
CA LEU A 107 12.80 2.12 16.83
C LEU A 107 14.17 1.80 17.43
N ARG A 108 15.11 1.24 16.67
CA ARG A 108 16.44 0.90 17.15
C ARG A 108 17.29 2.13 17.45
N THR A 109 17.17 3.17 16.64
CA THR A 109 17.97 4.39 16.77
C THR A 109 17.78 5.07 18.14
N PRO A 110 16.55 5.43 18.58
CA PRO A 110 16.33 6.03 19.90
C PRO A 110 16.75 5.11 21.04
N LEU A 111 16.50 3.80 20.94
CA LEU A 111 16.98 2.83 21.94
C LEU A 111 18.50 2.83 22.08
N THR A 112 19.21 2.97 20.96
CA THR A 112 20.69 3.02 20.99
C THR A 112 21.19 4.31 21.64
N VAL A 113 20.52 5.44 21.38
CA VAL A 113 20.85 6.74 21.99
C VAL A 113 20.64 6.67 23.50
N MET A 114 19.43 6.30 23.95
CA MET A 114 19.09 6.18 25.37
C MET A 114 20.04 5.25 26.12
N LYS A 115 20.36 4.09 25.51
CA LYS A 115 21.32 3.15 26.10
C LYS A 115 22.71 3.77 26.22
N GLY A 116 23.21 4.40 25.16
CA GLY A 116 24.52 5.00 25.12
C GLY A 116 24.69 6.14 26.13
N GLU A 117 23.71 7.03 26.25
CA GLU A 117 23.70 8.12 27.22
C GLU A 117 23.63 7.59 28.65
N SER A 118 22.76 6.60 28.90
CA SER A 118 22.67 5.95 30.23
C SER A 118 23.96 5.25 30.60
N GLU A 119 24.59 4.49 29.71
CA GLU A 119 25.89 3.84 29.99
C GLU A 119 27.00 4.86 30.21
N LEU A 120 26.98 5.99 29.49
CA LEU A 120 28.00 7.04 29.64
C LEU A 120 27.95 7.71 31.00
N VAL A 121 26.75 8.03 31.50
CA VAL A 121 26.57 8.72 32.77
C VAL A 121 26.83 7.77 33.97
N LEU A 122 26.62 6.46 33.81
CA LEU A 122 26.87 5.44 34.82
C LEU A 122 28.33 5.01 34.95
N ARG A 123 29.21 5.33 33.99
CA ARG A 123 30.63 4.90 34.01
C ARG A 123 31.46 5.53 35.12
N ARG A 124 31.10 6.72 35.60
CA ARG A 124 31.78 7.45 36.67
C ARG A 124 30.79 8.41 37.32
N PRO A 125 30.98 8.72 38.61
CA PRO A 125 30.18 9.74 39.29
C PRO A 125 30.21 11.07 38.55
N ARG A 126 29.05 11.71 38.43
CA ARG A 126 28.84 12.99 37.76
C ARG A 126 27.97 13.90 38.62
N PRO A 127 27.92 15.20 38.35
CA PRO A 127 26.96 16.12 38.96
C PRO A 127 25.53 15.63 38.74
N VAL A 128 24.61 15.97 39.63
CA VAL A 128 23.19 15.56 39.56
C VAL A 128 22.52 16.11 38.29
N GLU A 129 22.93 17.28 37.85
CA GLU A 129 22.47 17.97 36.66
C GLU A 129 22.71 17.12 35.40
N ASP A 130 23.84 16.41 35.28
CA ASP A 130 24.14 15.50 34.18
C ASP A 130 23.16 14.31 34.13
N TYR A 131 22.79 13.76 35.31
CA TYR A 131 21.80 12.68 35.39
C TYR A 131 20.41 13.17 34.99
N ILE A 132 20.02 14.38 35.43
CA ILE A 132 18.74 14.99 35.07
C ILE A 132 18.68 15.19 33.54
N ALA A 133 19.73 15.77 32.95
CA ALA A 133 19.78 15.99 31.51
C ALA A 133 19.64 14.69 30.70
N VAL A 134 20.27 13.59 31.11
CA VAL A 134 20.12 12.28 30.44
C VAL A 134 18.72 11.71 30.62
N LEU A 135 18.11 11.89 31.80
CA LEU A 135 16.73 11.45 32.01
C LEU A 135 15.74 12.24 31.17
N GLU A 136 15.92 13.55 31.03
CA GLU A 136 15.10 14.40 30.15
C GLU A 136 15.27 13.98 28.67
N SER A 137 16.51 13.78 28.20
CA SER A 137 16.79 13.26 26.86
C SER A 137 16.14 11.90 26.63
N ASN A 138 16.23 10.98 27.59
CA ASN A 138 15.59 9.67 27.48
C ASN A 138 14.07 9.77 27.42
N LEU A 139 13.44 10.68 28.16
CA LEU A 139 11.99 10.90 28.09
C LEU A 139 11.57 11.42 26.71
N GLU A 140 12.35 12.35 26.11
CA GLU A 140 12.08 12.81 24.74
C GLU A 140 12.11 11.64 23.72
N GLU A 141 13.09 10.73 23.85
CA GLU A 141 13.20 9.58 22.95
C GLU A 141 12.10 8.54 23.20
N ILE A 142 11.64 8.35 24.43
CA ILE A 142 10.47 7.49 24.75
C ILE A 142 9.20 8.07 24.13
N ASP A 143 8.96 9.37 24.27
CA ASP A 143 7.79 10.04 23.68
C ASP A 143 7.81 9.96 22.15
N ARG A 144 9.01 10.06 21.55
CA ARG A 144 9.19 9.85 20.11
C ARG A 144 8.83 8.43 19.68
N MET A 145 9.32 7.41 20.43
CA MET A 145 9.00 6.01 20.16
C MET A 145 7.51 5.74 20.29
N SER A 146 6.86 6.29 21.31
CA SER A 146 5.42 6.15 21.53
C SER A 146 4.64 6.69 20.35
N ARG A 147 4.99 7.87 19.83
CA ARG A 147 4.38 8.43 18.62
C ARG A 147 4.58 7.53 17.39
N ILE A 148 5.78 7.02 17.17
CA ILE A 148 6.04 6.08 16.06
C ILE A 148 5.11 4.87 16.15
N VAL A 149 4.97 4.27 17.33
CA VAL A 149 4.10 3.10 17.55
C VAL A 149 2.64 3.44 17.29
N GLU A 150 2.15 4.59 17.77
CA GLU A 150 0.78 5.05 17.54
C GLU A 150 0.50 5.29 16.05
N GLU A 151 1.41 5.97 15.34
CA GLU A 151 1.33 6.21 13.89
C GLU A 151 1.31 4.89 13.10
N LEU A 152 2.14 3.90 13.49
CA LEU A 152 2.17 2.57 12.88
C LEU A 152 0.88 1.79 13.12
N LEU A 153 0.37 1.79 14.34
CA LEU A 153 -0.91 1.14 14.69
C LEU A 153 -2.07 1.79 13.95
N PHE A 154 -2.05 3.12 13.82
CA PHE A 154 -3.05 3.83 13.04
C PHE A 154 -3.04 3.39 11.57
N LEU A 155 -1.88 3.46 10.90
CA LEU A 155 -1.74 3.05 9.49
C LEU A 155 -2.10 1.57 9.27
N SER A 156 -1.73 0.70 10.20
CA SER A 156 -2.11 -0.72 10.14
C SER A 156 -3.63 -0.94 10.19
N ARG A 157 -4.34 -0.21 11.08
CA ARG A 157 -5.80 -0.28 11.15
C ARG A 157 -6.46 0.37 9.93
N ALA A 158 -5.87 1.42 9.40
CA ALA A 158 -6.30 2.12 8.21
C ALA A 158 -6.27 1.21 6.97
N ASP A 159 -5.18 0.48 6.77
CA ASP A 159 -5.03 -0.52 5.68
C ASP A 159 -6.08 -1.63 5.74
N LEU A 160 -6.46 -2.03 6.95
CA LEU A 160 -7.49 -3.05 7.17
C LEU A 160 -8.92 -2.50 7.04
N GLY A 161 -9.09 -1.20 6.75
CA GLY A 161 -10.40 -0.54 6.71
C GLY A 161 -11.11 -0.50 8.07
N GLN A 162 -10.35 -0.62 9.17
CA GLN A 162 -10.90 -0.68 10.54
C GLN A 162 -11.05 0.72 11.17
N VAL A 163 -10.46 1.74 10.56
CA VAL A 163 -10.62 3.12 11.02
C VAL A 163 -11.95 3.66 10.48
N LYS A 164 -12.88 3.91 11.39
CA LYS A 164 -14.15 4.58 11.06
C LYS A 164 -13.96 6.09 11.20
N THR A 165 -14.33 6.84 10.19
CA THR A 165 -14.38 8.30 10.23
C THR A 165 -15.79 8.74 10.61
N GLU A 166 -15.91 9.52 11.66
CA GLU A 166 -17.19 10.12 12.07
C GLU A 166 -17.39 11.41 11.25
N CYS A 167 -18.06 11.29 10.10
CA CYS A 167 -18.26 12.41 9.18
C CYS A 167 -19.37 13.34 9.65
N GLU A 168 -19.01 14.42 10.34
CA GLU A 168 -19.88 15.53 10.74
C GLU A 168 -19.59 16.81 9.93
N PRO A 169 -20.45 17.82 9.97
CA PRO A 169 -20.13 19.12 9.38
C PRO A 169 -19.01 19.81 10.16
N VAL A 170 -17.86 20.00 9.54
CA VAL A 170 -16.67 20.65 10.12
C VAL A 170 -16.41 21.99 9.45
N ARG A 171 -16.23 23.04 10.25
CA ARG A 171 -15.87 24.37 9.79
C ARG A 171 -14.36 24.48 9.66
N LEU A 172 -13.87 24.39 8.43
CA LEU A 172 -12.42 24.37 8.16
C LEU A 172 -11.74 25.68 8.54
N GLU A 173 -12.39 26.83 8.35
CA GLU A 173 -11.84 28.12 8.73
C GLU A 173 -11.51 28.18 10.22
N ALA A 174 -12.42 27.71 11.08
CA ALA A 174 -12.20 27.70 12.52
C ALA A 174 -11.07 26.74 12.93
N LEU A 175 -10.97 25.60 12.25
CA LEU A 175 -9.92 24.61 12.46
C LEU A 175 -8.55 25.13 12.05
N VAL A 176 -8.46 25.80 10.90
CA VAL A 176 -7.21 26.40 10.39
C VAL A 176 -6.75 27.54 11.29
N GLU A 177 -7.68 28.40 11.76
CA GLU A 177 -7.35 29.47 12.71
C GLU A 177 -6.78 28.95 14.03
N ASP A 178 -7.33 27.86 14.56
CA ASP A 178 -6.85 27.25 15.78
C ASP A 178 -5.44 26.65 15.60
N ILE A 179 -5.24 25.94 14.49
CA ILE A 179 -3.94 25.36 14.16
C ILE A 179 -2.87 26.44 13.92
N GLN A 180 -3.21 27.51 13.25
CA GLN A 180 -2.29 28.62 13.02
C GLN A 180 -1.80 29.23 14.34
N ARG A 181 -2.68 29.40 15.33
CA ARG A 181 -2.25 29.88 16.68
C ARG A 181 -1.23 28.95 17.31
N GLN A 182 -1.40 27.64 17.20
CA GLN A 182 -0.43 26.66 17.70
C GLN A 182 0.87 26.69 16.90
N ALA A 183 0.77 26.79 15.57
CA ALA A 183 1.91 26.86 14.68
C ALA A 183 2.75 28.12 14.86
N CYS A 184 2.16 29.25 15.21
CA CYS A 184 2.91 30.47 15.56
C CYS A 184 3.85 30.25 16.75
N LEU A 185 3.43 29.51 17.77
CA LEU A 185 4.29 29.20 18.92
C LEU A 185 5.49 28.32 18.50
N LEU A 186 5.24 27.28 17.68
CA LEU A 186 6.30 26.42 17.14
C LEU A 186 7.24 27.19 16.18
N GLY A 187 6.67 28.12 15.40
CA GLY A 187 7.42 28.98 14.49
C GLY A 187 8.35 29.92 15.23
N GLN A 188 7.91 30.53 16.34
CA GLN A 188 8.73 31.43 17.17
C GLN A 188 9.99 30.74 17.69
N GLU A 189 9.89 29.48 18.14
CA GLU A 189 11.06 28.73 18.61
C GLU A 189 12.11 28.49 17.51
N ARG A 190 11.70 28.51 16.24
CA ARG A 190 12.54 28.25 15.06
C ARG A 190 12.87 29.50 14.24
N GLY A 191 12.32 30.63 14.63
CA GLY A 191 12.47 31.90 13.89
C GLY A 191 11.75 31.86 12.53
N VAL A 192 10.58 31.21 12.45
CA VAL A 192 9.74 31.08 11.24
C VAL A 192 8.41 31.77 11.53
N ASP A 193 7.97 32.66 10.65
CA ASP A 193 6.70 33.35 10.76
C ASP A 193 5.59 32.57 10.07
N VAL A 194 4.49 32.25 10.80
CA VAL A 194 3.33 31.56 10.25
C VAL A 194 2.22 32.59 9.95
N ILE A 195 1.95 32.84 8.68
CA ILE A 195 1.07 33.88 8.19
C ILE A 195 -0.22 33.26 7.66
N MET A 196 -1.36 33.84 8.07
CA MET A 196 -2.65 33.55 7.44
C MET A 196 -2.83 34.45 6.22
N GLY A 197 -2.99 33.84 5.06
CA GLY A 197 -3.35 34.50 3.82
C GLY A 197 -4.88 34.62 3.68
N THR A 198 -5.43 34.17 2.56
CA THR A 198 -6.86 34.22 2.31
C THR A 198 -7.56 33.02 2.96
N ILE A 199 -8.47 33.31 3.92
CA ILE A 199 -9.29 32.28 4.56
C ILE A 199 -10.76 32.54 4.22
N GLN A 200 -11.33 31.62 3.41
CA GLN A 200 -12.75 31.65 3.07
C GLN A 200 -13.53 30.68 3.97
N PRO A 201 -14.74 31.06 4.44
CA PRO A 201 -15.58 30.13 5.20
C PRO A 201 -15.91 28.88 4.38
N ALA A 202 -15.59 27.71 4.92
CA ALA A 202 -15.79 26.43 4.26
C ALA A 202 -16.24 25.38 5.27
N THR A 203 -17.39 24.76 5.00
CA THR A 203 -17.89 23.63 5.80
C THR A 203 -17.81 22.36 4.96
N VAL A 204 -17.07 21.37 5.45
CA VAL A 204 -16.95 20.05 4.82
C VAL A 204 -17.57 18.97 5.71
N ARG A 205 -17.98 17.86 5.12
CA ARG A 205 -18.35 16.68 5.90
C ARG A 205 -17.10 15.86 6.15
N GLY A 206 -16.72 15.72 7.41
CA GLY A 206 -15.51 15.00 7.77
C GLY A 206 -15.39 14.75 9.27
N ASP A 207 -14.33 14.06 9.64
CA ASP A 207 -13.92 13.80 11.01
C ASP A 207 -12.99 14.96 11.44
N GLU A 208 -13.45 15.80 12.36
CA GLU A 208 -12.71 16.99 12.79
C GLU A 208 -11.34 16.65 13.37
N LEU A 209 -11.26 15.54 14.14
CA LEU A 209 -9.99 15.11 14.74
C LEU A 209 -8.97 14.72 13.66
N ARG A 210 -9.42 14.00 12.65
CA ARG A 210 -8.56 13.59 11.53
C ARG A 210 -8.16 14.75 10.64
N LEU A 211 -9.08 15.63 10.32
CA LEU A 211 -8.76 16.86 9.56
C LEU A 211 -7.79 17.76 10.31
N ARG A 212 -7.94 17.88 11.65
CA ARG A 212 -6.98 18.57 12.51
C ARG A 212 -5.59 17.92 12.43
N GLU A 213 -5.51 16.60 12.55
CA GLU A 213 -4.27 15.83 12.45
C GLU A 213 -3.56 16.04 11.10
N LEU A 214 -4.32 16.00 10.00
CA LEU A 214 -3.80 16.26 8.65
C LEU A 214 -3.21 17.69 8.55
N ILE A 215 -3.96 18.71 8.96
CA ILE A 215 -3.53 20.10 8.84
C ILE A 215 -2.32 20.36 9.73
N LEU A 216 -2.33 19.87 10.97
CA LEU A 216 -1.19 19.99 11.90
C LEU A 216 0.07 19.33 11.31
N ASN A 217 -0.02 18.14 10.75
CA ASN A 217 1.13 17.45 10.15
C ASN A 217 1.73 18.25 8.97
N ILE A 218 0.88 18.83 8.12
CA ILE A 218 1.36 19.63 6.99
C ILE A 218 2.02 20.91 7.50
N VAL A 219 1.39 21.63 8.45
CA VAL A 219 1.90 22.89 8.97
C VAL A 219 3.17 22.69 9.81
N ASP A 220 3.23 21.63 10.65
CA ASP A 220 4.46 21.27 11.37
C ASP A 220 5.61 20.96 10.41
N ASN A 221 5.34 20.22 9.34
CA ASN A 221 6.34 19.97 8.30
C ASN A 221 6.80 21.28 7.63
N ALA A 222 5.89 22.17 7.29
CA ALA A 222 6.22 23.48 6.70
C ALA A 222 7.14 24.31 7.61
N VAL A 223 6.79 24.41 8.90
CA VAL A 223 7.62 25.11 9.90
C VAL A 223 8.99 24.42 10.10
N LYS A 224 8.99 23.09 10.12
CA LYS A 224 10.16 22.26 10.40
C LYS A 224 11.21 22.30 9.30
N TYR A 225 10.78 22.42 8.05
CA TYR A 225 11.67 22.39 6.89
C TYR A 225 11.93 23.79 6.31
N SER A 226 11.28 24.83 6.83
CA SER A 226 11.57 26.24 6.50
C SER A 226 12.96 26.66 6.96
N TYR A 227 13.56 27.58 6.22
CA TYR A 227 14.79 28.25 6.66
C TYR A 227 14.48 29.22 7.82
N PRO A 228 15.43 29.46 8.72
CA PRO A 228 15.31 30.52 9.73
C PRO A 228 15.00 31.86 9.07
N GLN A 229 14.09 32.65 9.65
CA GLN A 229 13.52 33.90 9.09
C GLN A 229 12.65 33.70 7.83
N GLY A 230 12.29 32.44 7.50
CA GLY A 230 11.32 32.14 6.46
C GLY A 230 9.89 32.36 6.93
N THR A 231 8.96 32.27 5.96
CA THR A 231 7.51 32.33 6.23
C THR A 231 6.82 31.05 5.82
N VAL A 232 5.74 30.71 6.51
CA VAL A 232 4.78 29.67 6.14
C VAL A 232 3.44 30.35 5.92
N ASP A 233 2.96 30.32 4.68
CA ASP A 233 1.68 30.92 4.29
C ASP A 233 0.59 29.85 4.25
N ILE A 234 -0.58 30.15 4.87
CA ILE A 234 -1.73 29.24 4.94
C ILE A 234 -2.91 29.90 4.27
N ASP A 235 -3.43 29.31 3.19
CA ASP A 235 -4.62 29.77 2.48
C ASP A 235 -5.71 28.69 2.49
N LEU A 236 -6.96 29.11 2.65
CA LEU A 236 -8.15 28.26 2.50
C LEU A 236 -9.11 28.91 1.51
N LEU A 237 -9.27 28.28 0.35
CA LEU A 237 -10.11 28.79 -0.74
C LEU A 237 -11.24 27.80 -1.03
N VAL A 238 -12.38 28.34 -1.47
CA VAL A 238 -13.53 27.54 -1.91
C VAL A 238 -13.57 27.56 -3.44
N GLU A 239 -13.38 26.41 -4.05
CA GLU A 239 -13.38 26.22 -5.50
C GLU A 239 -14.55 25.30 -5.92
N GLY A 240 -15.70 25.91 -6.21
CA GLY A 240 -16.92 25.16 -6.54
C GLY A 240 -17.38 24.28 -5.37
N PRO A 241 -17.45 22.95 -5.52
CA PRO A 241 -17.87 22.05 -4.45
C PRO A 241 -16.74 21.64 -3.50
N THR A 242 -15.51 22.11 -3.72
CA THR A 242 -14.33 21.71 -2.96
C THR A 242 -13.74 22.87 -2.17
N ALA A 243 -13.18 22.55 -1.00
CA ALA A 243 -12.34 23.47 -0.24
C ALA A 243 -10.88 23.09 -0.46
N ARG A 244 -10.05 24.06 -0.85
CA ARG A 244 -8.62 23.89 -1.05
C ARG A 244 -7.85 24.55 0.09
N LEU A 245 -7.14 23.75 0.87
CA LEU A 245 -6.16 24.23 1.83
C LEU A 245 -4.78 24.19 1.18
N SER A 246 -4.09 25.32 1.21
CA SER A 246 -2.71 25.44 0.71
C SER A 246 -1.81 25.88 1.85
N VAL A 247 -0.70 25.17 2.05
CA VAL A 247 0.36 25.55 2.99
C VAL A 247 1.64 25.65 2.16
N ARG A 248 2.21 26.87 2.14
CA ARG A 248 3.43 27.15 1.39
C ARG A 248 4.54 27.50 2.36
N ASP A 249 5.66 26.81 2.25
CA ASP A 249 6.86 27.08 3.01
C ASP A 249 7.97 27.70 2.14
N HIS A 250 8.95 28.30 2.79
CA HIS A 250 10.18 28.81 2.21
C HIS A 250 11.37 28.05 2.80
N GLY A 251 11.43 26.77 2.47
CA GLY A 251 12.39 25.82 3.03
C GLY A 251 13.25 25.13 1.98
N ILE A 252 13.77 23.97 2.36
CA ILE A 252 14.70 23.17 1.54
C ILE A 252 14.06 22.67 0.23
N GLY A 253 12.72 22.69 0.13
CA GLY A 253 11.97 22.17 -1.01
C GLY A 253 12.01 20.64 -1.09
N ILE A 254 11.35 20.11 -2.12
CA ILE A 254 11.26 18.67 -2.39
C ILE A 254 11.72 18.43 -3.83
N PRO A 255 12.74 17.56 -4.06
CA PRO A 255 13.18 17.19 -5.39
C PRO A 255 12.05 16.58 -6.22
N GLN A 256 12.01 16.86 -7.53
CA GLN A 256 10.90 16.42 -8.40
C GLN A 256 10.72 14.89 -8.45
N ASP A 257 11.79 14.14 -8.40
CA ASP A 257 11.81 12.69 -8.36
C ASP A 257 11.24 12.10 -7.05
N ALA A 258 11.25 12.89 -5.97
CA ALA A 258 10.71 12.51 -4.67
C ALA A 258 9.20 12.81 -4.52
N HIS A 259 8.59 13.65 -5.37
CA HIS A 259 7.20 14.11 -5.20
C HIS A 259 6.17 12.97 -5.05
N LYS A 260 6.37 11.84 -5.71
CA LYS A 260 5.48 10.68 -5.57
C LYS A 260 5.78 9.84 -4.33
N GLN A 261 7.03 9.86 -3.88
CA GLN A 261 7.51 9.02 -2.79
C GLN A 261 7.35 9.66 -1.41
N ILE A 262 7.14 10.98 -1.34
CA ILE A 262 6.99 11.68 -0.04
C ILE A 262 5.79 11.20 0.79
N PHE A 263 4.82 10.54 0.16
CA PHE A 263 3.67 9.93 0.82
C PHE A 263 3.91 8.46 1.19
N ASP A 264 5.04 7.87 0.76
CA ASP A 264 5.43 6.52 1.16
C ASP A 264 5.87 6.53 2.64
N ARG A 265 5.58 5.45 3.35
CA ARG A 265 5.91 5.31 4.77
C ARG A 265 7.41 5.32 4.98
N PHE A 266 7.87 6.05 6.00
CA PHE A 266 9.28 6.23 6.37
C PHE A 266 10.14 6.91 5.31
N PHE A 267 9.54 7.35 4.20
CA PHE A 267 10.30 8.05 3.17
C PHE A 267 10.72 9.44 3.67
N ARG A 268 11.98 9.75 3.46
CA ARG A 268 12.58 11.06 3.72
C ARG A 268 13.70 11.28 2.73
N THR A 269 13.77 12.47 2.15
CA THR A 269 14.91 12.87 1.31
C THR A 269 16.18 12.99 2.17
N ASP A 270 17.36 12.87 1.55
CA ASP A 270 18.63 13.00 2.26
C ASP A 270 18.80 14.40 2.85
N ASP A 271 18.32 15.44 2.14
CA ASP A 271 18.31 16.81 2.64
C ASP A 271 17.43 16.95 3.88
N ALA A 272 16.23 16.33 3.88
CA ALA A 272 15.34 16.33 5.05
C ALA A 272 15.95 15.58 6.24
N ARG A 273 16.72 14.50 6.01
CA ARG A 273 17.45 13.78 7.08
C ARG A 273 18.57 14.62 7.68
N SER A 274 19.26 15.39 6.83
CA SER A 274 20.36 16.25 7.25
C SER A 274 19.86 17.50 7.96
N HIS A 275 18.71 18.07 7.52
CA HIS A 275 18.13 19.30 8.09
C HIS A 275 17.56 19.07 9.49
N THR A 276 16.95 17.93 9.76
CA THR A 276 16.40 17.61 11.09
C THR A 276 16.49 16.12 11.40
N LYS A 277 16.92 15.81 12.63
CA LYS A 277 16.90 14.45 13.16
C LYS A 277 15.50 14.03 13.64
N LYS A 278 14.59 15.00 13.89
CA LYS A 278 13.23 14.76 14.40
C LYS A 278 12.26 14.60 13.21
N GLY A 279 11.89 13.37 12.88
CA GLY A 279 10.86 13.07 11.88
C GLY A 279 10.79 11.59 11.59
N THR A 280 9.58 11.03 11.60
CA THR A 280 9.32 9.61 11.43
C THR A 280 9.17 9.20 9.96
N GLY A 281 8.82 10.14 9.09
CA GLY A 281 8.44 9.85 7.70
C GLY A 281 7.06 9.17 7.57
N LEU A 282 6.25 9.18 8.64
CA LEU A 282 4.89 8.61 8.63
C LEU A 282 3.80 9.68 8.49
N GLY A 283 4.08 10.92 8.90
CA GLY A 283 3.08 11.99 8.92
C GLY A 283 2.42 12.27 7.56
N LEU A 284 3.19 12.33 6.46
CA LEU A 284 2.61 12.54 5.11
C LEU A 284 1.83 11.32 4.61
N ALA A 285 2.23 10.10 4.97
CA ALA A 285 1.45 8.90 4.68
C ALA A 285 0.09 8.91 5.41
N ILE A 286 0.06 9.40 6.66
CA ILE A 286 -1.17 9.63 7.43
C ILE A 286 -2.02 10.71 6.77
N CYS A 287 -1.41 11.81 6.33
CA CYS A 287 -2.11 12.88 5.60
C CYS A 287 -2.78 12.36 4.33
N ALA A 288 -2.07 11.56 3.53
CA ALA A 288 -2.62 10.96 2.32
C ALA A 288 -3.84 10.09 2.64
N TRP A 289 -3.73 9.21 3.65
CA TRP A 289 -4.85 8.38 4.07
C TRP A 289 -6.05 9.20 4.54
N ILE A 290 -5.81 10.24 5.36
CA ILE A 290 -6.90 11.10 5.84
C ILE A 290 -7.59 11.81 4.66
N ALA A 291 -6.82 12.34 3.70
CA ALA A 291 -7.37 13.00 2.52
C ALA A 291 -8.25 12.03 1.71
N GLU A 292 -7.76 10.81 1.42
CA GLU A 292 -8.52 9.77 0.72
C GLU A 292 -9.81 9.37 1.48
N ALA A 293 -9.74 9.21 2.80
CA ALA A 293 -10.89 8.88 3.64
C ALA A 293 -11.98 9.98 3.63
N HIS A 294 -11.59 11.22 3.30
CA HIS A 294 -12.49 12.37 3.14
C HIS A 294 -12.81 12.68 1.67
N HIS A 295 -12.51 11.76 0.73
CA HIS A 295 -12.70 11.94 -0.72
C HIS A 295 -11.93 13.16 -1.28
N GLY A 296 -10.83 13.57 -0.62
CA GLY A 296 -9.89 14.58 -1.06
C GLY A 296 -8.72 14.00 -1.86
N HIS A 297 -7.86 14.87 -2.32
CA HIS A 297 -6.66 14.51 -3.09
C HIS A 297 -5.51 15.49 -2.79
#